data_404863c3422549659aab7ce4c540f99d
#
_entry.id   404863c3422549659aab7ce4c540f99d
#
_cell.length_a   1.000
_cell.length_b   1.000
_cell.length_c   1.000
_cell.angle_alpha   90.00
_cell.angle_beta   90.00
_cell.angle_gamma   90.00
#
_symmetry.space_group_name_H-M   'P 1'
#
loop_
_entity.id
_entity.type
_entity.pdbx_description
1 polymer ?
#
loop_
_entity_poly.entity_id
_entity_poly.type
_entity_poly.pdbx_seq_one_letter_code
_entity_poly.pdbx_strand_id
1 'polypeptide(L)'
;MSLESLIQWDQQASLWLNKLGNATWDPFWLMLTDTRFWFPAYGIIMLFLFRELGWKKGLAVLLSIIVMLVTVDQSCNGFKAGLERLRPCYNAWMIAHDIRLPYGVTGHLFGFFSAHAANTFGFAATSFLGFQLNRPKRSYRVYGWCVFIWAALVAYSRIMMGAHFLGDVLVGACYGLAVGSAIACLTHYLIVKARL
;
A
#
# COMPACT_ATOMS: atom_id res chain seq x y z
N MET A 1 17.50 -17.88 -13.70
CA MET A 1 16.51 -18.32 -12.71
C MET A 1 15.23 -18.58 -13.48
N SER A 2 14.65 -19.79 -13.39
CA SER A 2 13.40 -20.10 -14.08
C SER A 2 12.20 -19.44 -13.36
N LEU A 3 11.06 -19.29 -14.04
CA LEU A 3 9.83 -18.78 -13.42
C LEU A 3 9.39 -19.66 -12.24
N GLU A 4 9.52 -20.98 -12.38
CA GLU A 4 9.20 -21.94 -11.32
C GLU A 4 10.06 -21.73 -10.07
N SER A 5 11.37 -21.49 -10.23
CA SER A 5 12.26 -21.22 -9.10
C SER A 5 11.91 -19.91 -8.39
N LEU A 6 11.46 -18.89 -9.12
CA LEU A 6 10.97 -17.62 -8.54
C LEU A 6 9.69 -17.84 -7.72
N ILE A 7 8.74 -18.61 -8.26
CA ILE A 7 7.48 -18.93 -7.56
C ILE A 7 7.77 -19.72 -6.27
N GLN A 8 8.63 -20.72 -6.33
CA GLN A 8 9.01 -21.51 -5.17
C GLN A 8 9.70 -20.66 -4.10
N TRP A 9 10.62 -19.79 -4.50
CA TRP A 9 11.30 -18.87 -3.58
C TRP A 9 10.30 -17.92 -2.90
N ASP A 10 9.36 -17.34 -3.66
CA ASP A 10 8.33 -16.44 -3.14
C ASP A 10 7.40 -17.18 -2.15
N GLN A 11 7.01 -18.42 -2.45
CA GLN A 11 6.21 -19.25 -1.54
C GLN A 11 6.95 -19.52 -0.23
N GLN A 12 8.22 -19.95 -0.31
CA GLN A 12 9.05 -20.26 0.85
C GLN A 12 9.30 -19.02 1.72
N ALA A 13 9.67 -17.89 1.11
CA ALA A 13 9.91 -16.63 1.81
C ALA A 13 8.62 -16.12 2.48
N SER A 14 7.49 -16.20 1.77
CA SER A 14 6.19 -15.79 2.31
C SER A 14 5.76 -16.64 3.50
N LEU A 15 5.94 -17.96 3.40
CA LEU A 15 5.63 -18.90 4.48
C LEU A 15 6.52 -18.65 5.71
N TRP A 16 7.82 -18.47 5.49
CA TRP A 16 8.76 -18.15 6.57
C TRP A 16 8.36 -16.87 7.31
N LEU A 17 8.08 -15.78 6.57
CA LEU A 17 7.63 -14.52 7.15
C LEU A 17 6.30 -14.68 7.90
N ASN A 18 5.32 -15.38 7.34
CA ASN A 18 4.02 -15.60 7.95
C ASN A 18 4.14 -16.38 9.27
N LYS A 19 5.04 -17.37 9.34
CA LYS A 19 5.30 -18.17 10.54
C LYS A 19 6.03 -17.43 11.66
N LEU A 20 6.58 -16.25 11.42
CA LEU A 20 7.09 -15.35 12.47
C LEU A 20 5.97 -14.74 13.33
N GLY A 21 4.73 -14.77 12.83
CA GLY A 21 3.56 -14.31 13.58
C GLY A 21 3.22 -15.23 14.77
N ASN A 22 2.51 -14.68 15.74
CA ASN A 22 1.95 -15.43 16.88
C ASN A 22 0.61 -14.85 17.31
N ALA A 23 -0.16 -15.61 18.12
CA ALA A 23 -1.51 -15.25 18.52
C ALA A 23 -1.58 -13.92 19.31
N THR A 24 -0.53 -13.56 20.05
CA THR A 24 -0.49 -12.31 20.83
C THR A 24 -0.50 -11.07 19.93
N TRP A 25 0.17 -11.14 18.77
CA TRP A 25 0.30 -10.03 17.83
C TRP A 25 -0.75 -10.04 16.71
N ASP A 26 -1.56 -11.08 16.58
CA ASP A 26 -2.58 -11.17 15.53
C ASP A 26 -3.60 -10.02 15.55
N PRO A 27 -4.11 -9.53 16.72
CA PRO A 27 -4.98 -8.37 16.77
C PRO A 27 -4.31 -7.08 16.25
N PHE A 28 -3.01 -6.91 16.49
CA PHE A 28 -2.25 -5.77 15.97
C PHE A 28 -2.16 -5.80 14.45
N TRP A 29 -1.87 -6.96 13.86
CA TRP A 29 -1.83 -7.12 12.39
C TRP A 29 -3.20 -6.92 11.77
N LEU A 30 -4.27 -7.38 12.41
CA LEU A 30 -5.65 -7.14 11.97
C LEU A 30 -5.99 -5.65 11.98
N MET A 31 -5.66 -4.95 13.05
CA MET A 31 -5.85 -3.51 13.17
C MET A 31 -5.12 -2.73 12.06
N LEU A 32 -3.85 -3.08 11.80
CA LEU A 32 -3.06 -2.45 10.74
C LEU A 32 -3.69 -2.62 9.37
N THR A 33 -4.29 -3.77 9.08
CA THR A 33 -4.90 -4.05 7.78
C THR A 33 -6.30 -3.49 7.61
N ASP A 34 -7.00 -3.10 8.71
CA ASP A 34 -8.34 -2.52 8.60
C ASP A 34 -8.26 -1.05 8.19
N THR A 35 -8.61 -0.78 6.93
CA THR A 35 -8.59 0.58 6.36
C THR A 35 -9.43 1.57 7.17
N ARG A 36 -10.53 1.13 7.80
CA ARG A 36 -11.43 1.99 8.59
C ARG A 36 -10.76 2.55 9.83
N PHE A 37 -9.85 1.78 10.42
CA PHE A 37 -9.07 2.21 11.58
C PHE A 37 -8.24 3.48 11.28
N TRP A 38 -7.83 3.66 10.01
CA TRP A 38 -6.96 4.76 9.58
C TRP A 38 -7.70 6.02 9.15
N PHE A 39 -9.04 6.00 9.03
CA PHE A 39 -9.81 7.19 8.62
C PHE A 39 -9.52 8.45 9.46
N PRO A 40 -9.43 8.39 10.81
CA PRO A 40 -9.06 9.55 11.60
C PRO A 40 -7.67 10.10 11.25
N ALA A 41 -6.68 9.21 11.05
CA ALA A 41 -5.33 9.61 10.68
C ALA A 41 -5.29 10.27 9.28
N TYR A 42 -6.02 9.74 8.31
CA TYR A 42 -6.16 10.37 6.98
C TYR A 42 -6.80 11.76 7.10
N GLY A 43 -7.84 11.92 7.94
CA GLY A 43 -8.47 13.21 8.20
C GLY A 43 -7.48 14.22 8.79
N ILE A 44 -6.68 13.83 9.79
CA ILE A 44 -5.65 14.68 10.39
C ILE A 44 -4.58 15.07 9.36
N ILE A 45 -4.11 14.14 8.54
CA ILE A 45 -3.13 14.42 7.48
C ILE A 45 -3.70 15.42 6.49
N MET A 46 -4.98 15.27 6.07
CA MET A 46 -5.64 16.19 5.16
C MET A 46 -5.80 17.58 5.77
N LEU A 47 -6.24 17.70 7.02
CA LEU A 47 -6.35 18.98 7.71
C LEU A 47 -4.99 19.70 7.77
N PHE A 48 -3.92 18.95 8.10
CA PHE A 48 -2.58 19.50 8.16
C PHE A 48 -2.09 19.93 6.76
N LEU A 49 -2.40 19.16 5.73
CA LEU A 49 -2.07 19.46 4.34
C LEU A 49 -2.76 20.76 3.87
N PHE A 50 -4.05 20.94 4.14
CA PHE A 50 -4.77 22.18 3.82
C PHE A 50 -4.22 23.39 4.59
N ARG A 51 -3.86 23.19 5.86
CA ARG A 51 -3.25 24.24 6.67
C ARG A 51 -1.89 24.70 6.13
N GLU A 52 -1.05 23.77 5.69
CA GLU A 52 0.31 24.07 5.20
C GLU A 52 0.32 24.64 3.77
N LEU A 53 -0.56 24.15 2.90
CA LEU A 53 -0.57 24.49 1.47
C LEU A 53 -1.60 25.57 1.10
N GLY A 54 -2.57 25.83 1.97
CA GLY A 54 -3.75 26.63 1.66
C GLY A 54 -4.78 25.86 0.81
N TRP A 55 -5.96 26.49 0.62
CA TRP A 55 -7.11 25.83 0.01
C TRP A 55 -6.87 25.27 -1.40
N LYS A 56 -6.29 26.07 -2.30
CA LYS A 56 -6.16 25.70 -3.72
C LYS A 56 -5.19 24.53 -3.92
N LYS A 57 -4.00 24.62 -3.35
CA LYS A 57 -2.99 23.55 -3.44
C LYS A 57 -3.42 22.31 -2.65
N GLY A 58 -4.03 22.51 -1.47
CA GLY A 58 -4.57 21.42 -0.67
C GLY A 58 -5.62 20.61 -1.43
N LEU A 59 -6.55 21.28 -2.12
CA LEU A 59 -7.55 20.64 -2.96
C LEU A 59 -6.91 19.88 -4.14
N ALA A 60 -5.92 20.46 -4.80
CA ALA A 60 -5.21 19.78 -5.90
C ALA A 60 -4.53 18.50 -5.43
N VAL A 61 -3.87 18.50 -4.24
CA VAL A 61 -3.26 17.31 -3.67
C VAL A 61 -4.31 16.29 -3.22
N LEU A 62 -5.42 16.70 -2.63
CA LEU A 62 -6.53 15.80 -2.30
C LEU A 62 -7.07 15.10 -3.55
N LEU A 63 -7.33 15.85 -4.62
CA LEU A 63 -7.78 15.27 -5.88
C LEU A 63 -6.75 14.30 -6.47
N SER A 64 -5.46 14.61 -6.37
CA SER A 64 -4.41 13.71 -6.82
C SER A 64 -4.36 12.41 -6.03
N ILE A 65 -4.62 12.43 -4.72
CA ILE A 65 -4.74 11.22 -3.89
C ILE A 65 -5.94 10.39 -4.35
N ILE A 66 -7.08 11.01 -4.61
CA ILE A 66 -8.28 10.30 -5.10
C ILE A 66 -8.00 9.64 -6.46
N VAL A 67 -7.40 10.38 -7.40
CA VAL A 67 -7.03 9.82 -8.72
C VAL A 67 -6.05 8.67 -8.58
N MET A 68 -5.06 8.79 -7.70
CA MET A 68 -4.10 7.73 -7.41
C MET A 68 -4.81 6.47 -6.89
N LEU A 69 -5.69 6.59 -5.89
CA LEU A 69 -6.44 5.45 -5.34
C LEU A 69 -7.28 4.76 -6.40
N VAL A 70 -8.04 5.52 -7.20
CA VAL A 70 -8.85 4.96 -8.28
C VAL A 70 -7.98 4.24 -9.31
N THR A 71 -6.86 4.84 -9.72
CA THR A 71 -5.94 4.24 -10.69
C THR A 71 -5.35 2.93 -10.16
N VAL A 72 -4.91 2.91 -8.92
CA VAL A 72 -4.34 1.72 -8.27
C VAL A 72 -5.39 0.61 -8.15
N ASP A 73 -6.60 0.93 -7.68
CA ASP A 73 -7.65 -0.08 -7.49
C ASP A 73 -8.13 -0.68 -8.82
N GLN A 74 -8.34 0.14 -9.85
CA GLN A 74 -8.72 -0.36 -11.17
C GLN A 74 -7.62 -1.25 -11.78
N SER A 75 -6.37 -0.82 -11.70
CA SER A 75 -5.23 -1.62 -12.18
C SER A 75 -5.12 -2.94 -11.42
N CYS A 76 -5.23 -2.90 -10.09
CA CYS A 76 -5.15 -4.08 -9.25
C CYS A 76 -6.27 -5.10 -9.59
N ASN A 77 -7.49 -4.62 -9.82
CA ASN A 77 -8.62 -5.48 -10.21
C ASN A 77 -8.40 -6.10 -11.60
N GLY A 78 -7.88 -5.33 -12.56
CA GLY A 78 -7.52 -5.83 -13.89
C GLY A 78 -6.43 -6.91 -13.83
N PHE A 79 -5.37 -6.70 -13.05
CA PHE A 79 -4.31 -7.71 -12.88
C PHE A 79 -4.79 -8.97 -12.18
N LYS A 80 -5.67 -8.87 -11.18
CA LYS A 80 -6.26 -10.04 -10.51
C LYS A 80 -7.09 -10.88 -11.48
N ALA A 81 -7.89 -10.24 -12.32
CA ALA A 81 -8.70 -10.93 -13.32
C ALA A 81 -7.86 -11.55 -14.44
N GLY A 82 -6.73 -10.91 -14.83
CA GLY A 82 -5.90 -11.41 -15.93
C GLY A 82 -4.88 -12.47 -15.55
N LEU A 83 -4.32 -12.41 -14.33
CA LEU A 83 -3.27 -13.35 -13.89
C LEU A 83 -3.79 -14.51 -13.04
N GLU A 84 -4.97 -14.41 -12.47
CA GLU A 84 -5.64 -15.44 -11.68
C GLU A 84 -4.75 -16.12 -10.63
N ARG A 85 -3.75 -15.40 -10.10
CA ARG A 85 -2.84 -15.93 -9.09
C ARG A 85 -3.58 -16.13 -7.78
N LEU A 86 -3.67 -17.38 -7.32
CA LEU A 86 -4.27 -17.73 -6.04
C LEU A 86 -3.55 -17.04 -4.88
N ARG A 87 -4.31 -16.62 -3.86
CA ARG A 87 -3.74 -16.13 -2.59
C ARG A 87 -3.11 -17.28 -1.80
N PRO A 88 -2.18 -17.00 -0.85
CA PRO A 88 -1.58 -18.00 0.01
C PRO A 88 -2.61 -18.90 0.72
N CYS A 89 -3.71 -18.32 1.21
CA CYS A 89 -4.78 -19.05 1.90
C CYS A 89 -5.57 -20.03 1.02
N TYR A 90 -5.44 -19.96 -0.31
CA TYR A 90 -6.03 -20.89 -1.29
C TYR A 90 -4.97 -21.71 -2.04
N ASN A 91 -3.69 -21.48 -1.78
CA ASN A 91 -2.61 -22.18 -2.45
C ASN A 91 -2.35 -23.54 -1.78
N ALA A 92 -2.45 -24.63 -2.55
CA ALA A 92 -2.32 -26.00 -2.03
C ALA A 92 -0.97 -26.25 -1.34
N TRP A 93 0.13 -25.71 -1.89
CA TRP A 93 1.45 -25.85 -1.30
C TRP A 93 1.53 -25.14 0.06
N MET A 94 1.00 -23.93 0.17
CA MET A 94 0.99 -23.15 1.42
C MET A 94 0.15 -23.85 2.50
N ILE A 95 -1.00 -24.40 2.12
CA ILE A 95 -1.90 -25.14 3.03
C ILE A 95 -1.21 -26.41 3.51
N ALA A 96 -0.57 -27.18 2.61
CA ALA A 96 0.17 -28.40 2.96
C ALA A 96 1.39 -28.14 3.87
N HIS A 97 1.87 -26.89 3.95
CA HIS A 97 2.98 -26.48 4.82
C HIS A 97 2.52 -25.64 6.02
N ASP A 98 1.26 -25.79 6.44
CA ASP A 98 0.69 -25.19 7.65
C ASP A 98 0.84 -23.66 7.71
N ILE A 99 0.43 -22.96 6.65
CA ILE A 99 0.33 -21.50 6.67
C ILE A 99 -0.55 -21.03 7.83
N ARG A 100 -0.12 -19.99 8.56
CA ARG A 100 -0.94 -19.37 9.61
C ARG A 100 -2.02 -18.50 8.97
N LEU A 101 -3.27 -18.72 9.39
CA LEU A 101 -4.44 -17.96 9.01
C LEU A 101 -5.17 -17.51 10.29
N PRO A 102 -4.70 -16.44 10.97
CA PRO A 102 -5.16 -16.07 12.32
C PRO A 102 -6.68 -15.89 12.45
N TYR A 103 -7.32 -15.43 11.36
CA TYR A 103 -8.78 -15.20 11.32
C TYR A 103 -9.44 -15.98 10.18
N GLY A 104 -8.85 -17.12 9.81
CA GLY A 104 -9.34 -17.97 8.73
C GLY A 104 -9.05 -17.41 7.33
N VAL A 105 -9.74 -17.97 6.36
CA VAL A 105 -9.60 -17.58 4.95
C VAL A 105 -10.28 -16.22 4.73
N THR A 106 -9.53 -15.25 4.24
CA THR A 106 -10.03 -13.88 4.04
C THR A 106 -9.83 -13.38 2.61
N GLY A 107 -10.85 -12.71 2.08
CA GLY A 107 -10.80 -12.02 0.79
C GLY A 107 -11.12 -12.90 -0.41
N HIS A 108 -10.94 -12.32 -1.60
CA HIS A 108 -11.20 -12.98 -2.87
C HIS A 108 -10.13 -14.03 -3.21
N LEU A 109 -10.45 -14.94 -4.13
CA LEU A 109 -9.60 -16.06 -4.54
C LEU A 109 -8.23 -15.61 -5.09
N PHE A 110 -8.22 -14.57 -5.92
CA PHE A 110 -7.02 -14.07 -6.59
C PHE A 110 -6.37 -12.90 -5.85
N GLY A 111 -5.03 -12.87 -5.85
CA GLY A 111 -4.24 -11.99 -4.98
C GLY A 111 -3.24 -11.04 -5.67
N PHE A 112 -2.89 -11.22 -6.93
CA PHE A 112 -1.85 -10.41 -7.55
C PHE A 112 -2.39 -9.11 -8.12
N PHE A 113 -1.75 -8.01 -7.79
CA PHE A 113 -0.85 -7.69 -6.69
C PHE A 113 -1.63 -7.19 -5.45
N SER A 114 -0.93 -6.88 -4.34
CA SER A 114 -1.57 -6.41 -3.11
C SER A 114 -2.08 -4.97 -3.23
N ALA A 115 -3.40 -4.78 -3.28
CA ALA A 115 -4.01 -3.45 -3.30
C ALA A 115 -3.70 -2.65 -2.02
N HIS A 116 -3.63 -3.29 -0.84
CA HIS A 116 -3.25 -2.61 0.39
C HIS A 116 -1.84 -2.02 0.31
N ALA A 117 -0.87 -2.80 -0.15
CA ALA A 117 0.49 -2.31 -0.34
C ALA A 117 0.53 -1.17 -1.37
N ALA A 118 -0.14 -1.33 -2.52
CA ALA A 118 -0.14 -0.32 -3.57
C ALA A 118 -0.81 0.99 -3.12
N ASN A 119 -1.97 0.92 -2.47
CA ASN A 119 -2.68 2.10 -1.99
C ASN A 119 -1.92 2.83 -0.88
N THR A 120 -1.33 2.11 0.09
CA THR A 120 -0.61 2.76 1.20
C THR A 120 0.70 3.39 0.75
N PHE A 121 1.47 2.72 -0.12
CA PHE A 121 2.69 3.31 -0.69
C PHE A 121 2.39 4.44 -1.68
N GLY A 122 1.32 4.32 -2.46
CA GLY A 122 0.84 5.38 -3.34
C GLY A 122 0.40 6.61 -2.53
N PHE A 123 -0.38 6.42 -1.47
CA PHE A 123 -0.76 7.49 -0.55
C PHE A 123 0.46 8.14 0.10
N ALA A 124 1.41 7.34 0.59
CA ALA A 124 2.64 7.83 1.19
C ALA A 124 3.42 8.72 0.22
N ALA A 125 3.62 8.27 -1.03
CA ALA A 125 4.32 9.03 -2.06
C ALA A 125 3.56 10.32 -2.42
N THR A 126 2.25 10.23 -2.71
CA THR A 126 1.46 11.38 -3.16
C THR A 126 1.35 12.45 -2.07
N SER A 127 1.08 12.06 -0.82
CA SER A 127 0.96 13.00 0.29
C SER A 127 2.31 13.61 0.68
N PHE A 128 3.38 12.81 0.72
CA PHE A 128 4.73 13.30 1.02
C PHE A 128 5.20 14.31 -0.03
N LEU A 129 5.07 14.01 -1.33
CA LEU A 129 5.40 14.93 -2.40
C LEU A 129 4.48 16.15 -2.42
N GLY A 130 3.21 15.98 -2.05
CA GLY A 130 2.27 17.08 -1.85
C GLY A 130 2.78 18.09 -0.81
N PHE A 131 3.25 17.63 0.35
CA PHE A 131 3.84 18.52 1.36
C PHE A 131 5.12 19.21 0.85
N GLN A 132 5.87 18.62 -0.06
CA GLN A 132 7.06 19.26 -0.64
C GLN A 132 6.74 20.52 -1.47
N LEU A 133 5.48 20.73 -1.87
CA LEU A 133 5.05 21.98 -2.52
C LEU A 133 5.26 23.22 -1.65
N ASN A 134 5.41 23.05 -0.34
CA ASN A 134 5.70 24.15 0.61
C ASN A 134 7.20 24.40 0.82
N ARG A 135 8.10 23.69 0.09
CA ARG A 135 9.54 23.99 0.15
C ARG A 135 9.84 25.36 -0.47
N PRO A 136 10.82 26.10 0.05
CA PRO A 136 11.81 25.73 1.07
C PRO A 136 11.36 26.05 2.51
N LYS A 137 10.14 26.44 2.77
CA LYS A 137 9.67 26.96 4.06
C LYS A 137 9.75 25.94 5.21
N ARG A 138 9.58 24.64 4.92
CA ARG A 138 9.54 23.58 5.95
C ARG A 138 10.07 22.25 5.44
N SER A 139 10.72 21.49 6.35
CA SER A 139 11.12 20.11 6.07
C SER A 139 10.07 19.14 6.59
N TYR A 140 9.64 18.19 5.73
CA TYR A 140 8.66 17.14 6.05
C TYR A 140 9.30 15.74 6.13
N ARG A 141 10.63 15.66 6.42
CA ARG A 141 11.35 14.38 6.47
C ARG A 141 10.76 13.41 7.50
N VAL A 142 10.43 13.92 8.70
CA VAL A 142 9.83 13.10 9.76
C VAL A 142 8.49 12.52 9.32
N TYR A 143 7.62 13.33 8.72
CA TYR A 143 6.37 12.86 8.13
C TYR A 143 6.62 11.77 7.07
N GLY A 144 7.60 11.98 6.20
CA GLY A 144 7.99 11.00 5.19
C GLY A 144 8.35 9.66 5.82
N TRP A 145 9.26 9.65 6.80
CA TRP A 145 9.62 8.42 7.51
C TRP A 145 8.40 7.75 8.15
N CYS A 146 7.57 8.51 8.88
CA CYS A 146 6.38 7.96 9.53
C CYS A 146 5.41 7.32 8.53
N VAL A 147 5.09 7.99 7.42
CA VAL A 147 4.10 7.49 6.45
C VAL A 147 4.62 6.30 5.66
N PHE A 148 5.92 6.24 5.32
CA PHE A 148 6.49 5.08 4.63
C PHE A 148 6.69 3.88 5.55
N ILE A 149 7.08 4.08 6.82
CA ILE A 149 7.13 2.99 7.82
C ILE A 149 5.72 2.43 8.04
N TRP A 150 4.73 3.29 8.19
CA TRP A 150 3.33 2.87 8.29
C TRP A 150 2.89 2.06 7.07
N ALA A 151 3.18 2.52 5.85
CA ALA A 151 2.85 1.80 4.63
C ALA A 151 3.52 0.41 4.58
N ALA A 152 4.78 0.31 5.01
CA ALA A 152 5.50 -0.95 5.10
C ALA A 152 4.87 -1.91 6.13
N LEU A 153 4.45 -1.40 7.29
CA LEU A 153 3.77 -2.20 8.32
C LEU A 153 2.40 -2.71 7.83
N VAL A 154 1.60 -1.86 7.15
CA VAL A 154 0.34 -2.30 6.54
C VAL A 154 0.59 -3.34 5.45
N ALA A 155 1.59 -3.15 4.61
CA ALA A 155 1.97 -4.11 3.58
C ALA A 155 2.41 -5.46 4.19
N TYR A 156 3.22 -5.43 5.24
CA TYR A 156 3.67 -6.61 5.97
C TYR A 156 2.52 -7.34 6.67
N SER A 157 1.53 -6.62 7.20
CA SER A 157 0.35 -7.23 7.81
C SER A 157 -0.39 -8.18 6.86
N ARG A 158 -0.30 -7.94 5.53
CA ARG A 158 -0.93 -8.81 4.53
C ARG A 158 -0.29 -10.20 4.45
N ILE A 159 1.01 -10.28 4.72
CA ILE A 159 1.74 -11.55 4.82
C ILE A 159 1.39 -12.24 6.15
N MET A 160 1.35 -11.48 7.26
CA MET A 160 0.98 -12.00 8.57
C MET A 160 -0.42 -12.61 8.59
N MET A 161 -1.35 -12.03 7.84
CA MET A 161 -2.73 -12.50 7.69
C MET A 161 -2.90 -13.65 6.66
N GLY A 162 -1.82 -14.10 6.00
CA GLY A 162 -1.88 -15.12 4.95
C GLY A 162 -2.64 -14.68 3.69
N ALA A 163 -2.81 -13.38 3.48
CA ALA A 163 -3.63 -12.83 2.41
C ALA A 163 -2.88 -12.60 1.09
N HIS A 164 -1.55 -12.39 1.16
CA HIS A 164 -0.71 -12.11 -0.01
C HIS A 164 0.67 -12.74 0.15
N PHE A 165 1.28 -13.13 -0.98
CA PHE A 165 2.69 -13.50 -1.05
C PHE A 165 3.58 -12.25 -0.93
N LEU A 166 4.85 -12.46 -0.57
CA LEU A 166 5.85 -11.39 -0.52
C LEU A 166 5.97 -10.68 -1.87
N GLY A 167 6.00 -11.43 -2.98
CA GLY A 167 6.03 -10.87 -4.32
C GLY A 167 4.83 -9.98 -4.64
N ASP A 168 3.61 -10.37 -4.21
CA ASP A 168 2.40 -9.53 -4.38
C ASP A 168 2.53 -8.19 -3.65
N VAL A 169 3.12 -8.23 -2.46
CA VAL A 169 3.33 -7.06 -1.61
C VAL A 169 4.40 -6.13 -2.19
N LEU A 170 5.54 -6.69 -2.62
CA LEU A 170 6.64 -5.92 -3.22
C LEU A 170 6.22 -5.26 -4.53
N VAL A 171 5.58 -6.02 -5.43
CA VAL A 171 5.08 -5.46 -6.70
C VAL A 171 4.03 -4.39 -6.43
N GLY A 172 3.09 -4.63 -5.49
CA GLY A 172 2.10 -3.63 -5.09
C GLY A 172 2.74 -2.35 -4.56
N ALA A 173 3.73 -2.46 -3.66
CA ALA A 173 4.46 -1.31 -3.13
C ALA A 173 5.17 -0.51 -4.23
N CYS A 174 5.91 -1.18 -5.12
CA CYS A 174 6.59 -0.54 -6.25
C CYS A 174 5.59 0.14 -7.20
N TYR A 175 4.49 -0.53 -7.51
CA TYR A 175 3.44 0.02 -8.36
C TYR A 175 2.81 1.28 -7.73
N GLY A 176 2.43 1.20 -6.46
CA GLY A 176 1.88 2.32 -5.71
C GLY A 176 2.83 3.52 -5.65
N LEU A 177 4.12 3.27 -5.36
CA LEU A 177 5.17 4.30 -5.39
C LEU A 177 5.28 4.97 -6.77
N ALA A 178 5.30 4.19 -7.85
CA ALA A 178 5.43 4.70 -9.20
C ALA A 178 4.22 5.57 -9.59
N VAL A 179 3.00 5.05 -9.42
CA VAL A 179 1.75 5.76 -9.73
C VAL A 179 1.59 6.99 -8.85
N GLY A 180 1.79 6.87 -7.54
CA GLY A 180 1.67 7.98 -6.60
C GLY A 180 2.66 9.10 -6.90
N SER A 181 3.92 8.76 -7.19
CA SER A 181 4.94 9.73 -7.57
C SER A 181 4.64 10.41 -8.90
N ALA A 182 4.22 9.66 -9.93
CA ALA A 182 3.89 10.20 -11.23
C ALA A 182 2.72 11.21 -11.14
N ILE A 183 1.64 10.85 -10.42
CA ILE A 183 0.49 11.72 -10.22
C ILE A 183 0.87 12.97 -9.40
N ALA A 184 1.69 12.83 -8.36
CA ALA A 184 2.17 13.97 -7.58
C ALA A 184 3.03 14.92 -8.41
N CYS A 185 3.93 14.40 -9.24
CA CYS A 185 4.75 15.21 -10.16
C CYS A 185 3.87 15.96 -11.18
N LEU A 186 2.87 15.28 -11.76
CA LEU A 186 1.90 15.92 -12.66
C LEU A 186 1.14 17.04 -11.93
N THR A 187 0.67 16.78 -10.72
CA THR A 187 -0.04 17.78 -9.90
C THR A 187 0.85 18.98 -9.62
N HIS A 188 2.12 18.77 -9.28
CA HIS A 188 3.10 19.85 -9.10
C HIS A 188 3.24 20.69 -10.39
N TYR A 189 3.44 20.03 -11.52
CA TYR A 189 3.53 20.70 -12.82
C TYR A 189 2.29 21.58 -13.11
N LEU A 190 1.09 21.04 -12.87
CA LEU A 190 -0.16 21.76 -13.09
C LEU A 190 -0.33 22.96 -12.15
N ILE A 191 0.03 22.83 -10.87
CA ILE A 191 0.01 23.91 -9.90
C ILE A 191 0.93 25.07 -10.33
N VAL A 192 2.16 24.75 -10.73
CA VAL A 192 3.13 25.75 -11.20
C VAL A 192 2.62 26.45 -12.47
N LYS A 193 2.11 25.67 -13.44
CA LYS A 193 1.56 26.23 -14.70
C LYS A 193 0.34 27.11 -14.46
N ALA A 194 -0.53 26.76 -13.53
CA ALA A 194 -1.71 27.54 -13.15
C ALA A 194 -1.40 28.73 -12.23
N ARG A 195 -0.14 28.91 -11.81
CA ARG A 195 0.30 29.94 -10.88
C ARG A 195 -0.48 29.95 -9.54
N LEU A 196 -0.86 28.77 -9.06
CA LEU A 196 -1.61 28.59 -7.81
C LEU A 196 -0.71 28.77 -6.56
#